data_907168a5a0acd8a9df20f0eed5d8ee62
#
_entry.id   907168a5a0acd8a9df20f0eed5d8ee62
#
_cell.length_a   1.000
_cell.length_b   1.000
_cell.length_c   1.000
_cell.angle_alpha   90.00
_cell.angle_beta   90.00
_cell.angle_gamma   90.00
#
_symmetry.space_group_name_H-M   'P 1'
#
loop_
_entity.id
_entity.type
_entity.pdbx_description
1 polymer ?
#
loop_
_entity_poly.entity_id
_entity_poly.type
_entity_poly.pdbx_seq_one_letter_code
_entity_poly.pdbx_strand_id
1 'polypeptide(L)'
;MTSPDAKKLWRRAVKEHFNCTCVYCGTHYEINQLTLDHVKAKCNGGETITKNMVPACRRCNQEKGSRHWRDWMRDTFGYKPYREEQILSHIN
;
A
#
# COMPACT_ATOMS: atom_id res chain seq x y z
N MET A 1 -6.67 11.17 19.36
CA MET A 1 -7.72 11.73 18.51
C MET A 1 -7.14 12.32 17.24
N THR A 2 -7.78 12.07 16.12
CA THR A 2 -7.27 12.52 14.84
C THR A 2 -8.20 13.56 14.23
N SER A 3 -7.68 14.78 14.03
CA SER A 3 -8.35 15.78 13.22
C SER A 3 -8.25 15.38 11.74
N PRO A 4 -9.08 15.95 10.86
CA PRO A 4 -8.94 15.74 9.43
C PRO A 4 -7.55 16.11 8.91
N ASP A 5 -6.93 17.15 9.46
CA ASP A 5 -5.59 17.58 9.08
C ASP A 5 -4.54 16.56 9.51
N ALA A 6 -4.68 15.96 10.68
CA ALA A 6 -3.76 14.93 11.16
C ALA A 6 -3.82 13.68 10.28
N LYS A 7 -5.01 13.28 9.87
CA LYS A 7 -5.19 12.14 8.94
C LYS A 7 -4.55 12.42 7.59
N LYS A 8 -4.73 13.63 7.08
CA LYS A 8 -4.17 14.04 5.80
C LYS A 8 -2.65 14.02 5.84
N LEU A 9 -2.05 14.54 6.91
CA LEU A 9 -0.61 14.53 7.10
C LEU A 9 -0.07 13.10 7.23
N TRP A 10 -0.77 12.25 7.96
CA TRP A 10 -0.37 10.85 8.10
C TRP A 10 -0.37 10.12 6.76
N ARG A 11 -1.43 10.27 5.97
CA ARG A 11 -1.51 9.67 4.63
C ARG A 11 -0.38 10.14 3.74
N ARG A 12 -0.10 11.42 3.77
CA ARG A 12 0.98 12.03 3.00
C ARG A 12 2.32 11.45 3.43
N ALA A 13 2.56 11.35 4.74
CA ALA A 13 3.80 10.80 5.28
C ALA A 13 4.03 9.37 4.82
N VAL A 14 3.00 8.53 4.82
CA VAL A 14 3.11 7.15 4.33
C VAL A 14 3.49 7.14 2.85
N LYS A 15 2.85 7.95 2.03
CA LYS A 15 3.15 8.05 0.61
C LYS A 15 4.59 8.51 0.37
N GLU A 16 5.03 9.53 1.09
CA GLU A 16 6.39 10.07 0.97
C GLU A 16 7.45 9.09 1.44
N HIS A 17 7.15 8.29 2.45
CA HIS A 17 8.06 7.26 2.94
C HIS A 17 8.43 6.25 1.84
N PHE A 18 7.52 5.99 0.91
CA PHE A 18 7.75 5.12 -0.23
C PHE A 18 8.09 5.89 -1.51
N ASN A 19 8.53 7.15 -1.38
CA ASN A 19 8.90 8.01 -2.51
C ASN A 19 7.78 8.15 -3.54
N CYS A 20 6.53 8.24 -3.08
CA CYS A 20 5.34 8.37 -3.93
C CYS A 20 5.28 7.29 -5.02
N THR A 21 5.64 6.08 -4.65
CA THR A 21 5.71 4.94 -5.57
C THR A 21 4.69 3.90 -5.15
N CYS A 22 3.92 3.37 -6.10
CA CYS A 22 3.04 2.24 -5.84
C CYS A 22 3.88 1.05 -5.41
N VAL A 23 3.63 0.51 -4.23
CA VAL A 23 4.44 -0.58 -3.68
C VAL A 23 4.27 -1.87 -4.49
N TYR A 24 3.15 -2.03 -5.18
CA TYR A 24 2.86 -3.26 -5.93
C TYR A 24 3.46 -3.25 -7.34
N CYS A 25 3.22 -2.21 -8.13
CA CYS A 25 3.71 -2.15 -9.50
C CYS A 25 5.04 -1.40 -9.65
N GLY A 26 5.47 -0.69 -8.61
CA GLY A 26 6.73 0.02 -8.63
C GLY A 26 6.74 1.30 -9.45
N THR A 27 5.58 1.79 -9.87
CA THR A 27 5.49 3.00 -10.67
C THR A 27 5.39 4.23 -9.78
N HIS A 28 6.13 5.28 -10.12
CA HIS A 28 6.07 6.56 -9.42
C HIS A 28 4.88 7.37 -9.90
N TYR A 29 4.18 8.00 -8.96
CA TYR A 29 2.99 8.82 -9.23
C TYR A 29 3.05 10.14 -8.48
N GLU A 30 2.27 11.11 -8.92
CA GLU A 30 2.01 12.29 -8.11
C GLU A 30 1.31 11.87 -6.82
N ILE A 31 1.60 12.54 -5.72
CA ILE A 31 1.10 12.15 -4.42
C ILE A 31 -0.43 12.04 -4.35
N ASN A 32 -1.12 12.91 -5.06
CA ASN A 32 -2.59 12.90 -5.07
C ASN A 32 -3.19 11.84 -6.00
N GLN A 33 -2.37 11.17 -6.80
CA GLN A 33 -2.79 10.05 -7.64
C GLN A 33 -2.67 8.71 -6.92
N LEU A 34 -2.00 8.69 -5.77
CA LEU A 34 -1.85 7.48 -4.97
C LEU A 34 -2.96 7.37 -3.95
N THR A 35 -3.35 6.13 -3.69
CA THR A 35 -4.24 5.78 -2.59
C THR A 35 -3.43 5.05 -1.53
N LEU A 36 -4.02 4.82 -0.37
CA LEU A 36 -3.44 3.93 0.64
C LEU A 36 -4.24 2.64 0.64
N ASP A 37 -3.52 1.53 0.61
CA ASP A 37 -4.11 0.20 0.64
C ASP A 37 -3.76 -0.51 1.94
N HIS A 38 -4.69 -1.30 2.44
CA HIS A 38 -4.44 -2.22 3.55
C HIS A 38 -3.75 -3.46 2.99
N VAL A 39 -2.51 -3.71 3.38
CA VAL A 39 -1.78 -4.91 2.92
C VAL A 39 -2.59 -6.14 3.28
N LYS A 40 -3.01 -6.24 4.55
CA LYS A 40 -4.04 -7.18 4.96
C LYS A 40 -5.38 -6.47 4.87
N ALA A 41 -6.26 -6.94 4.01
CA ALA A 41 -7.52 -6.27 3.71
C ALA A 41 -8.36 -6.07 4.98
N LYS A 42 -9.06 -4.94 5.05
CA LYS A 42 -9.88 -4.57 6.19
C LYS A 42 -10.94 -5.63 6.49
N CYS A 43 -11.57 -6.18 5.45
CA CYS A 43 -12.59 -7.22 5.60
C CYS A 43 -12.01 -8.54 6.11
N ASN A 44 -10.69 -8.73 6.05
CA ASN A 44 -9.99 -9.90 6.56
C ASN A 44 -9.33 -9.63 7.92
N GLY A 45 -9.75 -8.57 8.62
CA GLY A 45 -9.22 -8.21 9.92
C GLY A 45 -8.02 -7.28 9.90
N GLY A 46 -7.69 -6.70 8.76
CA GLY A 46 -6.60 -5.73 8.67
C GLY A 46 -6.92 -4.43 9.38
N GLU A 47 -5.96 -3.92 10.14
CA GLU A 47 -6.12 -2.68 10.88
C GLU A 47 -5.65 -1.48 10.06
N THR A 48 -6.21 -0.31 10.34
CA THR A 48 -5.79 0.95 9.74
C THR A 48 -4.68 1.56 10.58
N ILE A 49 -3.50 0.94 10.51
CA ILE A 49 -2.30 1.37 11.21
C ILE A 49 -1.15 1.47 10.21
N THR A 50 -0.14 2.26 10.54
CA THR A 50 0.97 2.55 9.63
C THR A 50 1.60 1.27 9.06
N LYS A 51 1.82 0.26 9.88
CA LYS A 51 2.44 -1.00 9.44
C LYS A 51 1.63 -1.74 8.39
N ASN A 52 0.32 -1.53 8.33
CA ASN A 52 -0.57 -2.21 7.38
C ASN A 52 -0.96 -1.33 6.19
N MET A 53 -0.47 -0.10 6.12
CA MET A 53 -0.85 0.84 5.09
C MET A 53 0.32 1.11 4.15
N VAL A 54 0.07 0.97 2.86
CA VAL A 54 1.08 1.21 1.82
C VAL A 54 0.47 2.04 0.70
N PRO A 55 1.28 2.85 0.00
CA PRO A 55 0.78 3.55 -1.17
C PRO A 55 0.54 2.58 -2.32
N ALA A 56 -0.56 2.75 -2.99
CA ALA A 56 -0.93 1.96 -4.16
C ALA A 56 -1.61 2.85 -5.18
N CYS A 57 -1.36 2.61 -6.45
CA CYS A 57 -2.12 3.28 -7.48
C CYS A 57 -3.55 2.71 -7.49
N ARG A 58 -4.48 3.48 -8.04
CA ARG A 58 -5.90 3.07 -8.04
C ARG A 58 -6.09 1.71 -8.69
N ARG A 59 -5.40 1.48 -9.80
CA ARG A 59 -5.51 0.22 -10.52
C ARG A 59 -5.10 -0.96 -9.67
N CYS A 60 -3.91 -0.90 -9.04
CA CYS A 60 -3.42 -1.99 -8.20
C CYS A 60 -4.34 -2.19 -6.99
N ASN A 61 -4.78 -1.09 -6.37
CA ASN A 61 -5.67 -1.17 -5.23
C ASN A 61 -6.98 -1.87 -5.58
N GLN A 62 -7.59 -1.50 -6.71
CA GLN A 62 -8.84 -2.10 -7.17
C GLN A 62 -8.67 -3.57 -7.57
N GLU A 63 -7.63 -3.88 -8.32
CA GLU A 63 -7.37 -5.24 -8.80
C GLU A 63 -7.03 -6.20 -7.67
N LYS A 64 -6.27 -5.73 -6.67
CA LYS A 64 -5.95 -6.55 -5.50
C LYS A 64 -7.21 -6.84 -4.68
N GLY A 65 -8.04 -5.82 -4.44
CA GLY A 65 -9.23 -5.98 -3.60
C GLY A 65 -8.88 -6.56 -2.25
N SER A 66 -9.56 -7.65 -1.88
CA SER A 66 -9.35 -8.34 -0.60
C SER A 66 -8.42 -9.55 -0.70
N ARG A 67 -7.78 -9.77 -1.83
CA ARG A 67 -6.85 -10.90 -2.01
C ARG A 67 -5.59 -10.69 -1.17
N HIS A 68 -4.98 -11.79 -0.77
CA HIS A 68 -3.67 -11.74 -0.10
C HIS A 68 -2.66 -11.07 -1.03
N TRP A 69 -1.91 -10.10 -0.50
CA TRP A 69 -1.05 -9.25 -1.32
C TRP A 69 0.01 -10.03 -2.11
N ARG A 70 0.62 -11.03 -1.48
CA ARG A 70 1.68 -11.82 -2.13
C ARG A 70 1.13 -12.65 -3.27
N ASP A 71 0.02 -13.33 -3.03
CA ASP A 71 -0.60 -14.19 -4.04
C ASP A 71 -1.07 -13.36 -5.24
N TRP A 72 -1.72 -12.22 -4.97
CA TRP A 72 -2.17 -11.33 -6.03
C TRP A 72 -1.00 -10.76 -6.83
N MET A 73 0.08 -10.34 -6.16
CA MET A 73 1.27 -9.81 -6.85
C MET A 73 1.92 -10.85 -7.74
N ARG A 74 2.06 -12.07 -7.25
CA ARG A 74 2.67 -13.15 -8.03
C ARG A 74 1.83 -13.54 -9.25
N ASP A 75 0.52 -13.54 -9.08
CA ASP A 75 -0.41 -13.81 -10.18
C ASP A 75 -0.38 -12.70 -11.23
N THR A 76 -0.21 -11.47 -10.82
CA THR A 76 -0.31 -10.30 -11.69
C THR A 76 1.01 -9.93 -12.34
N PHE A 77 2.11 -9.94 -11.57
CA PHE A 77 3.41 -9.44 -12.01
C PHE A 77 4.48 -10.53 -12.08
N GLY A 78 4.20 -11.72 -11.56
CA GLY A 78 5.20 -12.74 -11.33
C GLY A 78 5.97 -12.48 -10.03
N TYR A 79 6.98 -13.29 -9.79
CA TYR A 79 7.78 -13.18 -8.57
C TYR A 79 8.73 -11.99 -8.67
N LYS A 80 8.54 -11.02 -7.78
CA LYS A 80 9.38 -9.82 -7.68
C LYS A 80 9.95 -9.73 -6.26
N PRO A 81 11.08 -10.40 -5.99
CA PRO A 81 11.59 -10.50 -4.62
C PRO A 81 11.86 -9.15 -3.96
N TYR A 82 12.36 -8.17 -4.70
CA TYR A 82 12.64 -6.84 -4.17
C TYR A 82 11.38 -6.18 -3.61
N ARG A 83 10.27 -6.25 -4.36
CA ARG A 83 9.02 -5.63 -3.91
C ARG A 83 8.40 -6.38 -2.75
N GLU A 84 8.46 -7.70 -2.76
CA GLU A 84 7.97 -8.51 -1.63
C GLU A 84 8.76 -8.20 -0.36
N GLU A 85 10.07 -8.08 -0.47
CA GLU A 85 10.95 -7.74 0.64
C GLU A 85 10.62 -6.38 1.22
N GLN A 86 10.36 -5.39 0.37
CA GLN A 86 9.99 -4.05 0.79
C GLN A 86 8.70 -4.06 1.61
N ILE A 87 7.69 -4.81 1.16
CA ILE A 87 6.42 -4.94 1.88
C ILE A 87 6.63 -5.68 3.20
N LEU A 88 7.35 -6.79 3.19
CA LEU A 88 7.63 -7.57 4.40
C LEU A 88 8.35 -6.74 5.46
N SER A 89 9.34 -5.94 5.05
CA SER A 89 10.06 -5.06 5.97
C SER A 89 9.14 -4.02 6.59
N HIS A 90 8.15 -3.55 5.84
CA HIS A 90 7.22 -2.54 6.32
C HIS A 90 6.20 -3.11 7.31
N ILE A 91 5.67 -4.30 7.05
CA ILE A 91 4.62 -4.90 7.88
C ILE A 91 5.17 -5.63 9.12
N ASN A 92 6.46 -5.87 9.18
CA ASN A 92 7.08 -6.56 10.33
C ASN A 92 7.62 -5.62 11.41
#